data_0e3ca1794943309b5a6c8a8ee62b91fd
#
_entry.id   0e3ca1794943309b5a6c8a8ee62b91fd
#
_cell.length_a   1.000
_cell.length_b   1.000
_cell.length_c   1.000
_cell.angle_alpha   90.00
_cell.angle_beta   90.00
_cell.angle_gamma   90.00
#
_symmetry.space_group_name_H-M   'P 1'
#
loop_
_entity.id
_entity.type
_entity.pdbx_description
1 polymer ?
#
loop_
_entity_poly.entity_id
_entity_poly.type
_entity_poly.pdbx_seq_one_letter_code
_entity_poly.pdbx_strand_id
1 'polypeptide(L)'
;MCIRDRLKFVKTAPGEQAYEEMWVAMLASFAKHLKEKGWFDICTIAMDERPMDVMQKTLKVIRKADPDFKVSLAGNYHAEIEPDLYDYCIVIGQNYPEDVRLRRKAENKRTTYYTCCTEAHPNTFTFSDPAEAAWMSFYSSKKHLDGYLRWAYNSWPLEPLLDSRFCTWAAGDTYLVYPGARSCIRFERLIEGVQAHEKINILRQEFEKNGNKAGLKKIEKMLAPFNLGDMPEIPAAVTVNRANQILNSF
;
A
#
# COMPACT_ATOMS: atom_id res chain seq x y z
N MET A 1 20.25 31.28 11.85
CA MET A 1 21.35 30.55 11.22
C MET A 1 20.75 29.50 10.34
N CYS A 2 20.87 29.63 9.02
CA CYS A 2 20.20 28.75 8.05
C CYS A 2 20.94 27.39 8.01
N ILE A 3 20.21 26.27 8.23
CA ILE A 3 20.77 24.91 8.17
C ILE A 3 21.31 24.56 6.77
N ARG A 4 20.82 25.25 5.72
CA ARG A 4 21.22 25.03 4.33
C ARG A 4 22.73 25.16 4.09
N ASP A 5 23.43 26.01 4.82
CA ASP A 5 24.85 26.26 4.62
C ASP A 5 25.77 25.12 5.12
N ARG A 6 25.18 24.11 5.80
CA ARG A 6 25.91 22.94 6.32
C ARG A 6 25.61 21.64 5.59
N LEU A 7 24.64 21.65 4.63
CA LEU A 7 24.32 20.46 3.87
C LEU A 7 25.33 20.26 2.73
N LYS A 8 26.05 19.17 2.77
CA LYS A 8 26.89 18.71 1.67
C LYS A 8 26.14 17.60 0.94
N PHE A 9 25.85 17.83 -0.33
CA PHE A 9 25.30 16.81 -1.21
C PHE A 9 26.44 15.97 -1.77
N VAL A 10 26.46 14.69 -1.44
CA VAL A 10 27.38 13.72 -2.03
C VAL A 10 26.68 13.11 -3.23
N LYS A 11 27.24 13.34 -4.42
CA LYS A 11 26.77 12.72 -5.67
C LYS A 11 27.35 11.33 -5.76
N THR A 12 26.55 10.34 -5.49
CA THR A 12 26.91 8.92 -5.62
C THR A 12 25.68 8.10 -5.96
N ALA A 13 25.86 6.93 -6.56
CA ALA A 13 24.79 6.08 -7.08
C ALA A 13 24.97 4.61 -6.64
N PRO A 14 23.87 3.82 -6.59
CA PRO A 14 23.94 2.40 -6.32
C PRO A 14 24.92 1.65 -7.24
N GLY A 15 25.89 0.96 -6.62
CA GLY A 15 26.97 0.26 -7.30
C GLY A 15 28.32 0.98 -7.22
N GLU A 16 28.36 2.21 -6.76
CA GLU A 16 29.61 2.91 -6.45
C GLU A 16 30.06 2.60 -5.02
N GLN A 17 31.36 2.48 -4.80
CA GLN A 17 31.93 2.16 -3.50
C GLN A 17 31.51 3.20 -2.43
N ALA A 18 31.59 4.48 -2.76
CA ALA A 18 31.21 5.55 -1.83
C ALA A 18 29.72 5.45 -1.43
N TYR A 19 28.82 5.09 -2.35
CA TYR A 19 27.41 4.84 -2.04
C TYR A 19 27.28 3.71 -1.02
N GLU A 20 27.92 2.59 -1.28
CA GLU A 20 27.84 1.41 -0.42
C GLU A 20 28.38 1.70 0.98
N GLU A 21 29.58 2.29 1.10
CA GLU A 21 30.19 2.62 2.38
C GLU A 21 29.32 3.54 3.24
N MET A 22 28.78 4.60 2.62
CA MET A 22 27.93 5.56 3.33
C MET A 22 26.60 4.94 3.80
N TRP A 23 25.92 4.23 2.90
CA TRP A 23 24.63 3.64 3.25
C TRP A 23 24.75 2.46 4.20
N VAL A 24 25.77 1.61 4.07
CA VAL A 24 26.02 0.52 5.02
C VAL A 24 26.30 1.08 6.40
N ALA A 25 27.16 2.08 6.53
CA ALA A 25 27.48 2.70 7.84
C ALA A 25 26.22 3.31 8.49
N MET A 26 25.41 4.06 7.72
CA MET A 26 24.20 4.69 8.21
C MET A 26 23.14 3.64 8.60
N LEU A 27 22.86 2.67 7.74
CA LEU A 27 21.84 1.65 7.98
C LEU A 27 22.26 0.71 9.13
N ALA A 28 23.54 0.34 9.27
CA ALA A 28 24.00 -0.46 10.40
C ALA A 28 23.83 0.28 11.73
N SER A 29 24.14 1.58 11.76
CA SER A 29 23.89 2.42 12.93
C SER A 29 22.40 2.53 13.26
N PHE A 30 21.56 2.66 12.23
CA PHE A 30 20.10 2.70 12.36
C PHE A 30 19.54 1.38 12.85
N ALA A 31 19.99 0.23 12.31
CA ALA A 31 19.60 -1.09 12.80
C ALA A 31 19.91 -1.27 14.30
N LYS A 32 21.12 -0.87 14.71
CA LYS A 32 21.52 -0.90 16.13
C LYS A 32 20.54 -0.08 16.99
N HIS A 33 20.27 1.15 16.59
CA HIS A 33 19.31 2.02 17.29
C HIS A 33 17.90 1.41 17.38
N LEU A 34 17.39 0.86 16.28
CA LEU A 34 16.08 0.22 16.26
C LEU A 34 16.02 -1.01 17.17
N LYS A 35 17.08 -1.84 17.17
CA LYS A 35 17.20 -3.01 18.06
C LYS A 35 17.24 -2.60 19.54
N GLU A 36 17.99 -1.56 19.88
CA GLU A 36 18.05 -1.00 21.25
C GLU A 36 16.68 -0.47 21.73
N LYS A 37 15.85 0.04 20.81
CA LYS A 37 14.49 0.53 21.12
C LYS A 37 13.42 -0.56 21.08
N GLY A 38 13.73 -1.77 20.61
CA GLY A 38 12.74 -2.81 20.36
C GLY A 38 11.81 -2.52 19.17
N TRP A 39 12.24 -1.69 18.21
CA TRP A 39 11.45 -1.28 17.06
C TRP A 39 11.87 -1.94 15.75
N PHE A 40 12.92 -2.72 15.76
CA PHE A 40 13.48 -3.31 14.53
C PHE A 40 12.46 -4.15 13.76
N ASP A 41 11.67 -4.97 14.47
CA ASP A 41 10.70 -5.87 13.85
C ASP A 41 9.45 -5.17 13.28
N ILE A 42 9.20 -3.94 13.69
CA ILE A 42 8.05 -3.14 13.20
C ILE A 42 8.46 -2.09 12.17
N CYS A 43 9.76 -1.98 11.85
CA CYS A 43 10.28 -1.06 10.85
C CYS A 43 10.60 -1.77 9.53
N THR A 44 10.39 -1.09 8.42
CA THR A 44 10.83 -1.52 7.08
C THR A 44 11.64 -0.43 6.41
N ILE A 45 12.63 -0.81 5.60
CA ILE A 45 13.29 0.10 4.66
C ILE A 45 12.44 0.17 3.40
N ALA A 46 11.85 1.32 3.14
CA ALA A 46 11.01 1.52 1.96
C ALA A 46 11.86 1.92 0.74
N MET A 47 11.58 1.28 -0.37
CA MET A 47 12.17 1.62 -1.68
C MET A 47 11.06 2.03 -2.64
N ASP A 48 11.39 2.91 -3.57
CA ASP A 48 10.59 3.23 -4.73
C ASP A 48 11.07 2.43 -5.96
N GLU A 49 10.19 2.22 -6.93
CA GLU A 49 10.55 1.51 -8.17
C GLU A 49 11.62 2.27 -8.96
N ARG A 50 12.66 1.55 -9.33
CA ARG A 50 13.80 2.02 -10.13
C ARG A 50 14.18 0.93 -11.14
N PRO A 51 15.08 1.18 -12.10
CA PRO A 51 15.63 0.13 -12.95
C PRO A 51 16.10 -1.08 -12.11
N MET A 52 15.86 -2.28 -12.60
CA MET A 52 16.08 -3.54 -11.87
C MET A 52 17.48 -3.65 -11.27
N ASP A 53 18.49 -3.28 -12.05
CA ASP A 53 19.89 -3.32 -11.59
C ASP A 53 20.16 -2.38 -10.40
N VAL A 54 19.50 -1.22 -10.38
CA VAL A 54 19.57 -0.26 -9.27
C VAL A 54 18.89 -0.84 -8.02
N MET A 55 17.70 -1.42 -8.18
CA MET A 55 16.97 -2.05 -7.05
C MET A 55 17.79 -3.20 -6.45
N GLN A 56 18.35 -4.09 -7.28
CA GLN A 56 19.18 -5.20 -6.82
C GLN A 56 20.46 -4.74 -6.10
N LYS A 57 21.12 -3.69 -6.61
CA LYS A 57 22.29 -3.10 -5.94
C LYS A 57 21.91 -2.50 -4.57
N THR A 58 20.75 -1.82 -4.50
CA THR A 58 20.25 -1.24 -3.25
C THR A 58 19.91 -2.33 -2.23
N LEU A 59 19.24 -3.41 -2.65
CA LEU A 59 18.96 -4.56 -1.79
C LEU A 59 20.23 -5.17 -1.20
N LYS A 60 21.28 -5.33 -2.02
CA LYS A 60 22.58 -5.82 -1.53
C LYS A 60 23.18 -4.92 -0.45
N VAL A 61 23.09 -3.61 -0.60
CA VAL A 61 23.57 -2.64 0.41
C VAL A 61 22.77 -2.75 1.72
N ILE A 62 21.44 -2.86 1.62
CA ILE A 62 20.57 -3.06 2.80
C ILE A 62 20.95 -4.36 3.53
N ARG A 63 21.08 -5.47 2.80
CA ARG A 63 21.46 -6.77 3.38
C ARG A 63 22.87 -6.79 3.97
N LYS A 64 23.80 -6.02 3.39
CA LYS A 64 25.16 -5.87 3.94
C LYS A 64 25.16 -5.08 5.24
N ALA A 65 24.28 -4.11 5.40
CA ALA A 65 24.15 -3.34 6.64
C ALA A 65 23.52 -4.17 7.76
N ASP A 66 22.44 -4.87 7.48
CA ASP A 66 21.81 -5.84 8.39
C ASP A 66 20.95 -6.81 7.56
N PRO A 67 21.23 -8.14 7.61
CA PRO A 67 20.51 -9.13 6.80
C PRO A 67 19.04 -9.28 7.16
N ASP A 68 18.65 -8.88 8.37
CA ASP A 68 17.30 -9.07 8.89
C ASP A 68 16.37 -7.86 8.63
N PHE A 69 16.87 -6.79 8.01
CA PHE A 69 16.01 -5.68 7.64
C PHE A 69 14.84 -6.14 6.78
N LYS A 70 13.65 -5.77 7.18
CA LYS A 70 12.48 -5.87 6.32
C LYS A 70 12.53 -4.78 5.27
N VAL A 71 12.23 -5.13 4.01
CA VAL A 71 12.20 -4.18 2.89
C VAL A 71 10.80 -4.12 2.32
N SER A 72 10.29 -2.92 2.06
CA SER A 72 9.06 -2.67 1.33
C SER A 72 9.33 -1.98 -0.01
N LEU A 73 8.52 -2.29 -1.02
CA LEU A 73 8.60 -1.66 -2.33
C LEU A 73 7.20 -1.41 -2.88
N ALA A 74 6.97 -0.25 -3.46
CA ALA A 74 5.79 0.05 -4.26
C ALA A 74 6.19 0.18 -5.74
N GLY A 75 5.57 -0.60 -6.62
CA GLY A 75 5.92 -0.63 -8.05
C GLY A 75 5.30 -1.81 -8.79
N ASN A 76 5.76 -2.05 -10.01
CA ASN A 76 5.35 -3.20 -10.78
C ASN A 76 5.83 -4.52 -10.16
N TYR A 77 5.10 -5.61 -10.40
CA TYR A 77 5.50 -6.92 -9.94
C TYR A 77 6.72 -7.42 -10.72
N HIS A 78 7.77 -7.79 -10.00
CA HIS A 78 9.01 -8.36 -10.52
C HIS A 78 9.39 -9.61 -9.72
N ALA A 79 9.37 -10.77 -10.37
CA ALA A 79 9.69 -12.04 -9.72
C ALA A 79 11.14 -12.10 -9.19
N GLU A 80 12.05 -11.35 -9.80
CA GLU A 80 13.48 -11.35 -9.49
C GLU A 80 13.82 -10.75 -8.12
N ILE A 81 13.00 -9.83 -7.61
CA ILE A 81 13.22 -9.17 -6.31
C ILE A 81 12.13 -9.53 -5.29
N GLU A 82 11.07 -10.21 -5.72
CA GLU A 82 9.94 -10.55 -4.85
C GLU A 82 10.38 -11.29 -3.57
N PRO A 83 11.31 -12.27 -3.61
CA PRO A 83 11.73 -12.98 -2.40
C PRO A 83 12.38 -12.08 -1.33
N ASP A 84 13.02 -10.99 -1.72
CA ASP A 84 13.70 -10.06 -0.83
C ASP A 84 12.76 -9.09 -0.12
N LEU A 85 11.50 -8.99 -0.58
CA LEU A 85 10.56 -7.98 -0.11
C LEU A 85 9.62 -8.55 0.96
N TYR A 86 9.58 -7.89 2.11
CA TYR A 86 8.61 -8.17 3.17
C TYR A 86 7.21 -7.63 2.81
N ASP A 87 7.10 -6.36 2.47
CA ASP A 87 5.88 -5.75 1.96
C ASP A 87 6.08 -5.39 0.49
N TYR A 88 5.34 -6.04 -0.37
CA TYR A 88 5.35 -5.75 -1.79
C TYR A 88 4.01 -5.15 -2.20
N CYS A 89 4.03 -3.86 -2.53
CA CYS A 89 2.87 -3.09 -2.93
C CYS A 89 2.86 -2.96 -4.45
N ILE A 90 2.01 -3.75 -5.13
CA ILE A 90 1.94 -3.75 -6.60
C ILE A 90 0.91 -2.77 -7.14
N VAL A 91 1.07 -2.36 -8.39
CA VAL A 91 0.10 -1.49 -9.07
C VAL A 91 -1.25 -2.20 -9.17
N ILE A 92 -2.34 -1.47 -8.95
CA ILE A 92 -3.69 -2.02 -9.12
C ILE A 92 -3.86 -2.65 -10.52
N GLY A 93 -4.58 -3.75 -10.60
CA GLY A 93 -4.77 -4.50 -11.85
C GLY A 93 -3.71 -5.57 -12.10
N GLN A 94 -2.55 -5.48 -11.48
CA GLN A 94 -1.58 -6.57 -11.46
C GLN A 94 -1.99 -7.66 -10.46
N ASN A 95 -1.45 -8.85 -10.64
CA ASN A 95 -1.72 -9.98 -9.76
C ASN A 95 -0.41 -10.67 -9.36
N TYR A 96 -0.36 -11.13 -8.12
CA TYR A 96 0.63 -12.13 -7.72
C TYR A 96 0.27 -13.48 -8.35
N PRO A 97 1.25 -14.28 -8.81
CA PRO A 97 1.03 -15.71 -9.02
C PRO A 97 0.47 -16.35 -7.73
N GLU A 98 -0.47 -17.26 -7.86
CA GLU A 98 -1.19 -17.83 -6.70
C GLU A 98 -0.26 -18.54 -5.72
N ASP A 99 0.69 -19.30 -6.23
CA ASP A 99 1.72 -19.98 -5.42
C ASP A 99 2.61 -18.99 -4.67
N VAL A 100 2.98 -17.87 -5.31
CA VAL A 100 3.75 -16.78 -4.67
C VAL A 100 2.93 -16.15 -3.54
N ARG A 101 1.66 -15.83 -3.79
CA ARG A 101 0.78 -15.24 -2.78
C ARG A 101 0.63 -16.17 -1.55
N LEU A 102 0.42 -17.45 -1.78
CA LEU A 102 0.29 -18.45 -0.71
C LEU A 102 1.61 -18.61 0.07
N ARG A 103 2.74 -18.66 -0.62
CA ARG A 103 4.06 -18.72 0.02
C ARG A 103 4.31 -17.47 0.86
N ARG A 104 4.08 -16.26 0.34
CA ARG A 104 4.24 -15.00 1.08
C ARG A 104 3.39 -14.97 2.34
N LYS A 105 2.14 -15.44 2.26
CA LYS A 105 1.25 -15.58 3.43
C LYS A 105 1.84 -16.55 4.47
N ALA A 106 2.35 -17.70 4.05
CA ALA A 106 2.99 -18.68 4.95
C ALA A 106 4.27 -18.12 5.60
N GLU A 107 5.01 -17.27 4.90
CA GLU A 107 6.21 -16.57 5.38
C GLU A 107 5.88 -15.31 6.21
N ASN A 108 4.60 -15.03 6.45
CA ASN A 108 4.13 -13.80 7.14
C ASN A 108 4.60 -12.50 6.47
N LYS A 109 4.77 -12.52 5.14
CA LYS A 109 5.02 -11.34 4.31
C LYS A 109 3.73 -10.66 3.92
N ARG A 110 3.78 -9.36 3.58
CA ARG A 110 2.63 -8.56 3.18
C ARG A 110 2.52 -8.46 1.67
N THR A 111 1.29 -8.59 1.18
CA THR A 111 0.93 -8.41 -0.23
C THR A 111 -0.11 -7.30 -0.31
N THR A 112 0.31 -6.12 -0.77
CA THR A 112 -0.54 -4.94 -0.84
C THR A 112 -0.62 -4.42 -2.27
N TYR A 113 -1.49 -3.45 -2.51
CA TYR A 113 -1.56 -2.76 -3.80
C TYR A 113 -1.78 -1.26 -3.61
N TYR A 114 -1.55 -0.48 -4.65
CA TYR A 114 -1.77 0.97 -4.63
C TYR A 114 -2.46 1.47 -5.90
N THR A 115 -3.05 2.66 -5.78
CA THR A 115 -3.47 3.51 -6.90
C THR A 115 -2.70 4.82 -6.87
N CYS A 116 -2.52 5.43 -8.03
CA CYS A 116 -1.88 6.74 -8.15
C CYS A 116 -2.62 7.62 -9.18
N CYS A 117 -1.90 8.53 -9.81
CA CYS A 117 -2.47 9.47 -10.79
C CYS A 117 -2.88 8.84 -12.11
N THR A 118 -2.47 7.59 -12.39
CA THR A 118 -2.71 6.92 -13.69
C THR A 118 -4.08 6.26 -13.78
N GLU A 119 -4.66 5.84 -12.67
CA GLU A 119 -5.96 5.20 -12.65
C GLU A 119 -7.08 6.24 -12.54
N ALA A 120 -7.98 6.25 -13.54
CA ALA A 120 -9.18 7.08 -13.47
C ALA A 120 -10.17 6.53 -12.42
N HIS A 121 -10.32 5.20 -12.35
CA HIS A 121 -11.21 4.45 -11.47
C HIS A 121 -10.60 3.09 -11.10
N PRO A 122 -10.71 2.65 -9.81
CA PRO A 122 -11.10 3.44 -8.63
C PRO A 122 -9.99 4.39 -8.19
N ASN A 123 -10.36 5.53 -7.65
CA ASN A 123 -9.38 6.46 -7.09
C ASN A 123 -9.98 7.30 -5.95
N THR A 124 -9.16 8.18 -5.36
CA THR A 124 -9.54 9.08 -4.27
C THR A 124 -9.31 10.55 -4.63
N PHE A 125 -9.52 10.94 -5.88
CA PHE A 125 -9.52 12.34 -6.29
C PHE A 125 -10.68 13.10 -5.65
N THR A 126 -10.62 14.43 -5.61
CA THR A 126 -11.74 15.23 -5.08
C THR A 126 -13.01 15.13 -5.94
N PHE A 127 -12.88 14.67 -7.19
CA PHE A 127 -13.98 14.47 -8.13
C PHE A 127 -14.34 12.98 -8.33
N SER A 128 -13.62 12.04 -7.71
CA SER A 128 -14.01 10.62 -7.70
C SER A 128 -15.30 10.40 -6.92
N ASP A 129 -16.09 9.37 -7.27
CA ASP A 129 -17.18 8.91 -6.40
C ASP A 129 -16.59 8.55 -5.03
N PRO A 130 -17.03 9.16 -3.92
CA PRO A 130 -16.49 8.86 -2.61
C PRO A 130 -16.54 7.37 -2.23
N ALA A 131 -17.49 6.62 -2.80
CA ALA A 131 -17.59 5.17 -2.57
C ALA A 131 -16.43 4.37 -3.16
N GLU A 132 -15.67 4.92 -4.12
CA GLU A 132 -14.48 4.27 -4.67
C GLU A 132 -13.43 4.02 -3.58
N ALA A 133 -13.34 4.91 -2.59
CA ALA A 133 -12.44 4.71 -1.46
C ALA A 133 -12.78 3.45 -0.64
N ALA A 134 -14.05 3.19 -0.39
CA ALA A 134 -14.49 1.95 0.25
C ALA A 134 -14.34 0.73 -0.69
N TRP A 135 -14.68 0.90 -1.96
CA TRP A 135 -14.60 -0.13 -2.99
C TRP A 135 -13.19 -0.76 -3.06
N MET A 136 -12.14 0.05 -2.95
CA MET A 136 -10.76 -0.40 -2.97
C MET A 136 -10.43 -1.42 -1.87
N SER A 137 -11.00 -1.29 -0.68
CA SER A 137 -10.81 -2.25 0.41
C SER A 137 -11.53 -3.58 0.17
N PHE A 138 -12.72 -3.55 -0.44
CA PHE A 138 -13.39 -4.77 -0.90
C PHE A 138 -12.62 -5.46 -2.03
N TYR A 139 -12.00 -4.70 -2.93
CA TYR A 139 -11.12 -5.24 -3.95
C TYR A 139 -9.90 -5.94 -3.34
N SER A 140 -9.27 -5.37 -2.29
CA SER A 140 -8.23 -6.06 -1.51
C SER A 140 -8.74 -7.42 -1.01
N SER A 141 -9.93 -7.45 -0.43
CA SER A 141 -10.55 -8.67 0.09
C SER A 141 -10.80 -9.70 -1.01
N LYS A 142 -11.29 -9.27 -2.19
CA LYS A 142 -11.49 -10.13 -3.35
C LYS A 142 -10.20 -10.75 -3.88
N LYS A 143 -9.13 -9.96 -3.90
CA LYS A 143 -7.81 -10.40 -4.39
C LYS A 143 -6.98 -11.10 -3.32
N HIS A 144 -7.52 -11.28 -2.11
CA HIS A 144 -6.79 -11.83 -0.96
C HIS A 144 -5.50 -11.09 -0.66
N LEU A 145 -5.52 -9.75 -0.82
CA LEU A 145 -4.42 -8.87 -0.49
C LEU A 145 -4.56 -8.36 0.95
N ASP A 146 -3.43 -8.05 1.58
CA ASP A 146 -3.39 -7.59 2.97
C ASP A 146 -3.85 -6.15 3.16
N GLY A 147 -3.88 -5.35 2.09
CA GLY A 147 -4.32 -3.97 2.18
C GLY A 147 -4.07 -3.13 0.94
N TYR A 148 -4.34 -1.85 1.10
CA TYR A 148 -4.22 -0.79 0.11
C TYR A 148 -3.29 0.30 0.63
N LEU A 149 -2.40 0.81 -0.22
CA LEU A 149 -1.53 1.94 0.05
C LEU A 149 -1.95 3.13 -0.80
N ARG A 150 -2.07 4.31 -0.18
CA ARG A 150 -2.16 5.58 -0.91
C ARG A 150 -0.76 6.18 -1.01
N TRP A 151 -0.30 6.46 -2.24
CA TRP A 151 1.05 6.95 -2.52
C TRP A 151 1.37 8.30 -1.84
N ALA A 152 0.35 9.14 -1.64
CA ALA A 152 0.47 10.42 -0.95
C ALA A 152 -0.74 10.64 -0.03
N TYR A 153 -0.48 11.00 1.21
CA TYR A 153 -1.49 11.06 2.26
C TYR A 153 -1.80 12.50 2.71
N ASN A 154 -0.78 13.35 2.78
CA ASN A 154 -0.86 14.71 3.31
C ASN A 154 0.08 15.70 2.63
N SER A 155 0.40 15.50 1.35
CA SER A 155 1.16 16.44 0.54
C SER A 155 0.22 17.53 0.02
N TRP A 156 0.06 18.59 0.79
CA TRP A 156 -0.89 19.66 0.53
C TRP A 156 -0.38 20.67 -0.49
N PRO A 157 -1.27 21.20 -1.37
CA PRO A 157 -1.04 22.46 -2.07
C PRO A 157 -0.97 23.63 -1.07
N LEU A 158 -0.69 24.83 -1.57
CA LEU A 158 -0.54 26.03 -0.72
C LEU A 158 -1.81 26.30 0.11
N GLU A 159 -2.99 26.25 -0.53
CA GLU A 159 -4.30 26.54 0.05
C GLU A 159 -5.27 25.35 -0.15
N PRO A 160 -5.07 24.20 0.53
CA PRO A 160 -5.79 22.96 0.24
C PRO A 160 -7.30 23.02 0.52
N LEU A 161 -7.75 24.01 1.30
CA LEU A 161 -9.17 24.25 1.57
C LEU A 161 -9.86 25.05 0.46
N LEU A 162 -9.11 25.75 -0.38
CA LEU A 162 -9.61 26.57 -1.48
C LEU A 162 -9.34 25.93 -2.84
N ASP A 163 -8.19 25.28 -3.00
CA ASP A 163 -7.79 24.66 -4.25
C ASP A 163 -7.11 23.30 -3.97
N SER A 164 -7.69 22.23 -4.49
CA SER A 164 -7.18 20.87 -4.29
C SER A 164 -6.15 20.43 -5.35
N ARG A 165 -5.84 21.27 -6.32
CA ARG A 165 -4.85 20.99 -7.37
C ARG A 165 -3.43 21.18 -6.84
N PHE A 166 -2.54 20.27 -7.19
CA PHE A 166 -1.14 20.36 -6.80
C PHE A 166 -0.22 20.04 -7.98
N CYS A 167 0.40 21.05 -8.53
CA CYS A 167 1.26 20.94 -9.73
C CYS A 167 0.51 20.30 -10.90
N THR A 168 1.03 19.17 -11.43
CA THR A 168 0.46 18.39 -12.55
C THR A 168 -0.46 17.26 -12.08
N TRP A 169 -0.58 17.06 -10.77
CA TRP A 169 -1.38 15.97 -10.19
C TRP A 169 -2.89 16.31 -10.25
N ALA A 170 -3.70 15.29 -10.40
CA ALA A 170 -5.15 15.43 -10.34
C ALA A 170 -5.59 16.03 -8.99
N ALA A 171 -6.69 16.78 -8.99
CA ALA A 171 -7.16 17.45 -7.78
C ALA A 171 -7.43 16.44 -6.64
N GLY A 172 -6.75 16.62 -5.51
CA GLY A 172 -6.83 15.75 -4.35
C GLY A 172 -6.03 14.44 -4.44
N ASP A 173 -5.25 14.23 -5.49
CA ASP A 173 -4.41 13.04 -5.64
C ASP A 173 -3.33 12.94 -4.55
N THR A 174 -2.79 14.07 -4.12
CA THR A 174 -1.65 14.13 -3.20
C THR A 174 -2.03 14.12 -1.71
N TYR A 175 -3.33 14.05 -1.37
CA TYR A 175 -3.75 14.02 0.03
C TYR A 175 -5.16 13.46 0.25
N LEU A 176 -5.35 12.84 1.41
CA LEU A 176 -6.65 12.33 1.89
C LEU A 176 -7.15 13.09 3.13
N VAL A 177 -6.25 13.65 3.92
CA VAL A 177 -6.57 14.45 5.11
C VAL A 177 -6.18 15.89 4.88
N TYR A 178 -6.89 16.82 5.51
CA TYR A 178 -6.63 18.24 5.42
C TYR A 178 -5.78 18.74 6.60
N PRO A 179 -5.12 19.91 6.50
CA PRO A 179 -4.37 20.50 7.60
C PRO A 179 -5.20 20.61 8.89
N GLY A 180 -4.56 20.40 10.05
CA GLY A 180 -5.22 20.41 11.34
C GLY A 180 -6.03 19.12 11.62
N ALA A 181 -5.60 17.98 11.03
CA ALA A 181 -6.23 16.68 11.19
C ALA A 181 -7.73 16.64 10.81
N ARG A 182 -8.11 17.45 9.81
CA ARG A 182 -9.48 17.48 9.31
C ARG A 182 -9.73 16.33 8.36
N SER A 183 -10.81 15.60 8.61
CA SER A 183 -11.28 14.53 7.75
C SER A 183 -11.97 15.07 6.48
N CYS A 184 -12.26 14.16 5.55
CA CYS A 184 -13.09 14.41 4.38
C CYS A 184 -13.86 13.15 4.00
N ILE A 185 -14.88 13.29 3.16
CA ILE A 185 -15.73 12.16 2.75
C ILE A 185 -14.91 11.00 2.14
N ARG A 186 -13.85 11.27 1.39
CA ARG A 186 -12.98 10.26 0.79
C ARG A 186 -12.28 9.43 1.88
N PHE A 187 -11.79 10.09 2.92
CA PHE A 187 -11.11 9.45 4.03
C PHE A 187 -12.08 8.64 4.89
N GLU A 188 -13.27 9.19 5.20
CA GLU A 188 -14.30 8.46 5.96
C GLU A 188 -14.78 7.20 5.22
N ARG A 189 -14.94 7.29 3.90
CA ARG A 189 -15.28 6.13 3.07
C ARG A 189 -14.14 5.10 3.01
N LEU A 190 -12.88 5.54 3.05
CA LEU A 190 -11.75 4.62 3.15
C LEU A 190 -11.75 3.88 4.51
N ILE A 191 -12.03 4.59 5.61
CA ILE A 191 -12.17 3.98 6.94
C ILE A 191 -13.26 2.91 6.94
N GLU A 192 -14.42 3.21 6.35
CA GLU A 192 -15.52 2.23 6.19
C GLU A 192 -15.03 0.98 5.44
N GLY A 193 -14.31 1.18 4.33
CA GLY A 193 -13.74 0.09 3.55
C GLY A 193 -12.74 -0.76 4.34
N VAL A 194 -11.85 -0.14 5.11
CA VAL A 194 -10.89 -0.83 5.98
C VAL A 194 -11.62 -1.67 7.04
N GLN A 195 -12.66 -1.12 7.69
CA GLN A 195 -13.47 -1.85 8.65
C GLN A 195 -14.17 -3.07 8.02
N ALA A 196 -14.69 -2.90 6.79
CA ALA A 196 -15.31 -4.00 6.05
C ALA A 196 -14.28 -5.09 5.69
N HIS A 197 -13.07 -4.71 5.25
CA HIS A 197 -11.97 -5.63 4.97
C HIS A 197 -11.60 -6.46 6.21
N GLU A 198 -11.43 -5.81 7.35
CA GLU A 198 -11.12 -6.51 8.61
C GLU A 198 -12.26 -7.44 9.05
N LYS A 199 -13.51 -7.02 8.93
CA LYS A 199 -14.68 -7.89 9.22
C LYS A 199 -14.68 -9.12 8.30
N ILE A 200 -14.38 -8.97 7.02
CA ILE A 200 -14.28 -10.08 6.07
C ILE A 200 -13.15 -11.04 6.47
N ASN A 201 -12.00 -10.53 6.87
CA ASN A 201 -10.86 -11.34 7.33
C ASN A 201 -11.22 -12.16 8.58
N ILE A 202 -11.87 -11.54 9.58
CA ILE A 202 -12.33 -12.21 10.79
C ILE A 202 -13.34 -13.32 10.44
N LEU A 203 -14.34 -13.02 9.62
CA LEU A 203 -15.36 -14.00 9.20
C LEU A 203 -14.75 -15.15 8.42
N ARG A 204 -13.79 -14.91 7.52
CA ARG A 204 -13.09 -15.98 6.80
C ARG A 204 -12.36 -16.91 7.77
N GLN A 205 -11.60 -16.36 8.72
CA GLN A 205 -10.88 -17.15 9.72
C GLN A 205 -11.85 -17.98 10.60
N GLU A 206 -12.94 -17.39 11.05
CA GLU A 206 -13.95 -18.12 11.82
C GLU A 206 -14.61 -19.23 11.02
N PHE A 207 -14.98 -18.96 9.76
CA PHE A 207 -15.64 -19.95 8.90
C PHE A 207 -14.70 -21.07 8.49
N GLU A 208 -13.42 -20.79 8.24
CA GLU A 208 -12.39 -21.80 8.00
C GLU A 208 -12.23 -22.68 9.25
N LYS A 209 -12.08 -22.10 10.44
CA LYS A 209 -11.94 -22.81 11.71
C LYS A 209 -13.14 -23.69 12.04
N ASN A 210 -14.36 -23.23 11.74
CA ASN A 210 -15.61 -23.94 12.05
C ASN A 210 -16.11 -24.84 10.91
N GLY A 211 -15.40 -24.87 9.76
CA GLY A 211 -15.82 -25.62 8.58
C GLY A 211 -17.09 -25.07 7.91
N ASN A 212 -17.42 -23.78 8.11
CA ASN A 212 -18.61 -23.15 7.52
C ASN A 212 -18.38 -22.78 6.04
N LYS A 213 -18.43 -23.79 5.17
CA LYS A 213 -18.28 -23.62 3.72
C LYS A 213 -19.36 -22.72 3.10
N ALA A 214 -20.57 -22.71 3.66
CA ALA A 214 -21.65 -21.87 3.17
C ALA A 214 -21.36 -20.38 3.43
N GLY A 215 -20.84 -20.05 4.61
CA GLY A 215 -20.39 -18.71 4.96
C GLY A 215 -19.25 -18.22 4.04
N LEU A 216 -18.23 -19.04 3.82
CA LEU A 216 -17.14 -18.73 2.88
C LEU A 216 -17.67 -18.48 1.48
N LYS A 217 -18.54 -19.35 0.96
CA LYS A 217 -19.16 -19.17 -0.36
C LYS A 217 -20.00 -17.89 -0.45
N LYS A 218 -20.68 -17.50 0.64
CA LYS A 218 -21.46 -16.26 0.68
C LYS A 218 -20.55 -15.04 0.61
N ILE A 219 -19.39 -15.04 1.30
CA ILE A 219 -18.37 -13.98 1.21
C ILE A 219 -17.84 -13.87 -0.23
N GLU A 220 -17.42 -14.97 -0.83
CA GLU A 220 -16.86 -14.95 -2.19
C GLU A 220 -17.88 -14.46 -3.22
N LYS A 221 -19.16 -14.86 -3.08
CA LYS A 221 -20.25 -14.36 -3.92
C LYS A 221 -20.50 -12.85 -3.74
N MET A 222 -20.38 -12.35 -2.51
CA MET A 222 -20.48 -10.91 -2.20
C MET A 222 -19.35 -10.13 -2.86
N LEU A 223 -18.13 -10.67 -2.87
CA LEU A 223 -16.95 -10.00 -3.43
C LEU A 223 -16.84 -10.13 -4.96
N ALA A 224 -17.55 -11.07 -5.58
CA ALA A 224 -17.48 -11.33 -7.02
C ALA A 224 -17.65 -10.07 -7.90
N PRO A 225 -18.57 -9.12 -7.58
CA PRO A 225 -18.77 -7.92 -8.40
C PRO A 225 -17.65 -6.87 -8.38
N PHE A 226 -16.66 -6.98 -7.48
CA PHE A 226 -15.57 -6.00 -7.40
C PHE A 226 -14.54 -6.24 -8.50
N ASN A 227 -14.86 -5.87 -9.74
CA ASN A 227 -14.00 -5.99 -10.93
C ASN A 227 -13.63 -4.61 -11.47
N LEU A 228 -12.38 -4.42 -11.82
CA LEU A 228 -11.91 -3.17 -12.43
C LEU A 228 -12.58 -2.90 -13.79
N GLY A 229 -12.82 -3.96 -14.58
CA GLY A 229 -13.44 -3.85 -15.90
C GLY A 229 -14.91 -3.43 -15.88
N ASP A 230 -15.57 -3.49 -14.71
CA ASP A 230 -16.98 -3.08 -14.56
C ASP A 230 -17.12 -1.59 -14.20
N MET A 231 -16.00 -0.90 -13.99
CA MET A 231 -15.98 0.53 -13.68
C MET A 231 -15.68 1.35 -14.95
N PRO A 232 -16.31 2.51 -15.15
CA PRO A 232 -17.30 3.17 -14.29
C PRO A 232 -18.77 2.80 -14.59
N GLU A 233 -19.05 1.80 -15.43
CA GLU A 233 -20.42 1.45 -15.87
C GLU A 233 -21.31 1.09 -14.68
N ILE A 234 -20.73 0.41 -13.67
CA ILE A 234 -21.41 0.14 -12.40
C ILE A 234 -20.83 1.09 -11.35
N PRO A 235 -21.60 2.09 -10.86
CA PRO A 235 -21.14 3.01 -9.84
C PRO A 235 -20.67 2.29 -8.58
N ALA A 236 -19.52 2.71 -8.04
CA ALA A 236 -18.92 2.11 -6.84
C ALA A 236 -19.90 2.04 -5.66
N ALA A 237 -20.74 3.07 -5.47
CA ALA A 237 -21.73 3.11 -4.42
C ALA A 237 -22.75 1.94 -4.50
N VAL A 238 -23.15 1.51 -5.68
CA VAL A 238 -24.10 0.39 -5.87
C VAL A 238 -23.47 -0.90 -5.35
N THR A 239 -22.24 -1.19 -5.78
CA THR A 239 -21.53 -2.42 -5.41
C THR A 239 -21.21 -2.43 -3.91
N VAL A 240 -20.71 -1.33 -3.36
CA VAL A 240 -20.35 -1.19 -1.94
C VAL A 240 -21.58 -1.32 -1.04
N ASN A 241 -22.67 -0.62 -1.36
CA ASN A 241 -23.89 -0.69 -0.53
C ASN A 241 -24.48 -2.10 -0.50
N ARG A 242 -24.51 -2.81 -1.65
CA ARG A 242 -24.93 -4.19 -1.71
C ARG A 242 -24.04 -5.13 -0.89
N ALA A 243 -22.72 -4.94 -0.98
CA ALA A 243 -21.78 -5.72 -0.19
C ALA A 243 -21.95 -5.48 1.31
N ASN A 244 -22.12 -4.24 1.74
CA ASN A 244 -22.36 -3.88 3.14
C ASN A 244 -23.66 -4.50 3.68
N GLN A 245 -24.76 -4.51 2.90
CA GLN A 245 -26.00 -5.18 3.29
C GLN A 245 -25.78 -6.67 3.55
N ILE A 246 -25.04 -7.35 2.67
CA ILE A 246 -24.71 -8.77 2.84
C ILE A 246 -23.78 -8.97 4.03
N LEU A 247 -22.74 -8.15 4.18
CA LEU A 247 -21.77 -8.22 5.27
C LEU A 247 -22.41 -8.00 6.65
N ASN A 248 -23.46 -7.17 6.72
CA ASN A 248 -24.22 -6.93 7.95
C ASN A 248 -25.23 -8.02 8.27
N SER A 249 -25.42 -8.98 7.38
CA SER A 249 -26.32 -10.13 7.60
C SER A 249 -25.58 -11.40 8.07
N PHE A 250 -24.28 -11.28 8.37
CA PHE A 250 -23.51 -12.27 9.11
C PHE A 250 -23.54 -11.96 10.62
#